data_371f09e2aa14eb136466162a2bd4b274
#
_entry.id   371f09e2aa14eb136466162a2bd4b274
#
_cell.length_a   1.000
_cell.length_b   1.000
_cell.length_c   1.000
_cell.angle_alpha   90.00
_cell.angle_beta   90.00
_cell.angle_gamma   90.00
#
_symmetry.space_group_name_H-M   'P 1'
#
loop_
_entity.id
_entity.type
_entity.pdbx_description
1 polymer ?
#
loop_
_entity_poly.entity_id
_entity_poly.type
_entity_poly.pdbx_seq_one_letter_code
_entity_poly.pdbx_strand_id
1 'polypeptide(L)'
;IACNAFIMLVSLCFSRRVVGAKRFDAMKPHERTTWHTNLCTFWPAFAVTAYALPAIATFSGKSDSFVSDVSALTSKACGLSIGYMTWDLGVILARWDDQVVAYGGKGALYLFIVHHVFSIVLWPYALMRHLCAYHINYFLVSEVTNFNMSLRWILAALNMSNTKLY
;
A
#
# COMPACT_ATOMS: atom_id res chain seq x y z
N ILE A 1 10.31 -4.04 -1.57
CA ILE A 1 10.47 -5.07 -0.51
C ILE A 1 11.47 -4.61 0.55
N ALA A 2 12.73 -4.33 0.23
CA ALA A 2 13.75 -3.96 1.21
C ALA A 2 13.38 -2.74 2.07
N CYS A 3 12.82 -1.69 1.47
CA CYS A 3 12.37 -0.50 2.18
C CYS A 3 11.27 -0.82 3.21
N ASN A 4 10.29 -1.62 2.84
CA ASN A 4 9.20 -2.00 3.74
C ASN A 4 9.71 -2.91 4.87
N ALA A 5 10.62 -3.83 4.59
CA ALA A 5 11.26 -4.64 5.62
C ALA A 5 12.03 -3.77 6.62
N PHE A 6 12.76 -2.76 6.14
CA PHE A 6 13.45 -1.79 6.98
C PHE A 6 12.48 -0.98 7.85
N ILE A 7 11.41 -0.43 7.26
CA ILE A 7 10.38 0.32 8.00
C ILE A 7 9.73 -0.58 9.06
N MET A 8 9.46 -1.84 8.74
CA MET A 8 8.92 -2.81 9.68
C MET A 8 9.88 -3.01 10.87
N LEU A 9 11.16 -3.22 10.63
CA LEU A 9 12.16 -3.36 11.68
C LEU A 9 12.24 -2.13 12.58
N VAL A 10 12.29 -0.93 11.96
CA VAL A 10 12.28 0.34 12.71
C VAL A 10 10.99 0.46 13.53
N SER A 11 9.85 0.14 12.94
CA SER A 11 8.57 0.16 13.64
C SER A 11 8.55 -0.79 14.84
N LEU A 12 9.03 -2.02 14.71
CA LEU A 12 9.13 -2.96 15.81
C LEU A 12 10.00 -2.44 16.96
N CYS A 13 11.09 -1.73 16.65
CA CYS A 13 12.01 -1.20 17.66
C CYS A 13 11.45 0.05 18.38
N PHE A 14 10.72 0.92 17.67
CA PHE A 14 10.39 2.25 18.19
C PHE A 14 8.92 2.45 18.53
N SER A 15 7.99 1.64 18.02
CA SER A 15 6.54 1.83 18.21
C SER A 15 6.13 1.92 19.67
N ARG A 16 6.71 1.10 20.53
CA ARG A 16 6.44 1.12 21.97
C ARG A 16 6.81 2.45 22.63
N ARG A 17 7.85 3.13 22.12
CA ARG A 17 8.25 4.47 22.59
C ARG A 17 7.35 5.56 22.04
N VAL A 18 7.01 5.48 20.75
CA VAL A 18 6.18 6.47 20.04
C VAL A 18 4.74 6.46 20.54
N VAL A 19 4.14 5.30 20.67
CA VAL A 19 2.75 5.12 21.16
C VAL A 19 2.65 5.31 22.66
N GLY A 20 3.73 5.09 23.39
CA GLY A 20 3.79 4.95 24.84
C GLY A 20 3.62 3.50 25.27
N ALA A 21 4.51 3.04 26.17
CA ALA A 21 4.60 1.63 26.56
C ALA A 21 3.27 1.06 27.05
N LYS A 22 2.61 1.74 27.99
CA LYS A 22 1.33 1.30 28.58
C LYS A 22 0.26 1.06 27.51
N ARG A 23 0.18 1.95 26.53
CA ARG A 23 -0.82 1.88 25.47
C ARG A 23 -0.49 0.81 24.44
N PHE A 24 0.76 0.76 23.99
CA PHE A 24 1.19 -0.23 23.01
C PHE A 24 1.06 -1.66 23.55
N ASP A 25 1.40 -1.85 24.84
CA ASP A 25 1.28 -3.15 25.52
C ASP A 25 -0.19 -3.58 25.72
N ALA A 26 -1.12 -2.63 25.80
CA ALA A 26 -2.57 -2.88 25.88
C ALA A 26 -3.21 -3.22 24.51
N MET A 27 -2.53 -2.97 23.37
CA MET A 27 -3.04 -3.32 22.06
C MET A 27 -3.15 -4.84 21.89
N LYS A 28 -4.25 -5.29 21.27
CA LYS A 28 -4.43 -6.70 20.89
C LYS A 28 -3.41 -7.09 19.79
N PRO A 29 -3.10 -8.39 19.61
CA PRO A 29 -2.14 -8.84 18.59
C PRO A 29 -2.44 -8.29 17.19
N HIS A 30 -3.67 -8.40 16.70
CA HIS A 30 -4.07 -7.88 15.40
C HIS A 30 -3.93 -6.34 15.29
N GLU A 31 -4.18 -5.59 16.37
CA GLU A 31 -3.99 -4.13 16.38
C GLU A 31 -2.51 -3.75 16.24
N ARG A 32 -1.60 -4.51 16.90
CA ARG A 32 -0.15 -4.31 16.73
C ARG A 32 0.30 -4.64 15.31
N THR A 33 -0.19 -5.75 14.76
CA THR A 33 0.08 -6.11 13.36
C THR A 33 -0.41 -5.01 12.43
N THR A 34 -1.65 -4.53 12.59
CA THR A 34 -2.23 -3.43 11.80
C THR A 34 -1.46 -2.12 11.98
N TRP A 35 -0.98 -1.81 13.18
CA TRP A 35 -0.12 -0.64 13.42
C TRP A 35 1.14 -0.68 12.56
N HIS A 36 1.86 -1.81 12.56
CA HIS A 36 3.09 -1.96 11.81
C HIS A 36 2.86 -1.96 10.30
N THR A 37 1.81 -2.62 9.82
CA THR A 37 1.48 -2.65 8.38
C THR A 37 1.06 -1.28 7.87
N ASN A 38 0.24 -0.52 8.62
CA ASN A 38 -0.12 0.84 8.24
C ASN A 38 1.09 1.76 8.13
N LEU A 39 2.06 1.68 9.05
CA LEU A 39 3.31 2.44 8.94
C LEU A 39 4.10 2.08 7.67
N CYS A 40 4.12 0.80 7.28
CA CYS A 40 4.77 0.36 6.05
C CYS A 40 4.03 0.80 4.78
N THR A 41 2.73 1.09 4.84
CA THR A 41 1.91 1.51 3.71
C THR A 41 2.16 2.98 3.31
N PHE A 42 2.58 3.83 4.24
CA PHE A 42 2.78 5.27 3.97
C PHE A 42 3.73 5.56 2.81
N TRP A 43 4.92 4.99 2.87
CA TRP A 43 5.94 5.24 1.86
C TRP A 43 5.54 4.76 0.46
N PRO A 44 5.09 3.50 0.27
CA PRO A 44 4.68 3.04 -1.06
C PRO A 44 3.51 3.84 -1.63
N ALA A 45 2.48 4.12 -0.83
CA ALA A 45 1.33 4.89 -1.29
C ALA A 45 1.73 6.27 -1.82
N PHE A 46 2.60 6.99 -1.10
CA PHE A 46 3.12 8.27 -1.55
C PHE A 46 4.01 8.13 -2.79
N ALA A 47 4.99 7.22 -2.76
CA ALA A 47 5.98 7.09 -3.83
C ALA A 47 5.33 6.61 -5.14
N VAL A 48 4.41 5.66 -5.09
CA VAL A 48 3.67 5.17 -6.26
C VAL A 48 2.89 6.32 -6.89
N THR A 49 2.14 7.09 -6.10
CA THR A 49 1.37 8.24 -6.59
C THR A 49 2.27 9.32 -7.17
N ALA A 50 3.42 9.60 -6.54
CA ALA A 50 4.38 10.60 -7.01
C ALA A 50 5.00 10.27 -8.38
N TYR A 51 5.07 9.00 -8.77
CA TYR A 51 5.49 8.58 -10.10
C TYR A 51 4.31 8.43 -11.07
N ALA A 52 3.17 7.91 -10.62
CA ALA A 52 2.02 7.63 -11.48
C ALA A 52 1.34 8.94 -11.95
N LEU A 53 1.23 9.95 -11.10
CA LEU A 53 0.57 11.20 -11.44
C LEU A 53 1.29 11.97 -12.56
N PRO A 54 2.62 12.21 -12.51
CA PRO A 54 3.34 12.79 -13.64
C PRO A 54 3.32 11.89 -14.88
N ALA A 55 3.33 10.56 -14.72
CA ALA A 55 3.23 9.64 -15.85
C ALA A 55 1.94 9.86 -16.64
N ILE A 56 0.80 10.08 -15.97
CA ILE A 56 -0.46 10.44 -16.63
C ILE A 56 -0.32 11.72 -17.47
N ALA A 57 0.36 12.74 -16.94
CA ALA A 57 0.55 14.01 -17.62
C ALA A 57 1.45 13.92 -18.87
N THR A 58 2.24 12.85 -19.01
CA THR A 58 3.10 12.66 -20.19
C THR A 58 2.38 12.07 -21.40
N PHE A 59 1.15 11.61 -21.25
CA PHE A 59 0.37 11.06 -22.38
C PHE A 59 0.00 12.17 -23.37
N SER A 60 0.25 11.90 -24.65
CA SER A 60 0.10 12.87 -25.74
C SER A 60 -1.37 13.19 -26.09
N GLY A 61 -2.32 12.51 -25.48
CA GLY A 61 -3.75 12.65 -25.82
C GLY A 61 -4.15 11.95 -27.14
N LYS A 62 -3.22 11.31 -27.86
CA LYS A 62 -3.54 10.49 -29.01
C LYS A 62 -4.13 9.17 -28.57
N SER A 63 -5.11 8.65 -29.30
CA SER A 63 -5.80 7.39 -28.99
C SER A 63 -4.83 6.24 -28.65
N ASP A 64 -3.80 6.06 -29.46
CA ASP A 64 -2.86 4.96 -29.32
C ASP A 64 -1.94 5.10 -28.10
N SER A 65 -1.68 6.34 -27.62
CA SER A 65 -0.84 6.58 -26.46
C SER A 65 -1.45 6.07 -25.17
N PHE A 66 -2.77 6.05 -25.04
CA PHE A 66 -3.46 5.52 -23.87
C PHE A 66 -3.22 4.02 -23.67
N VAL A 67 -2.95 3.31 -24.75
CA VAL A 67 -2.75 1.86 -24.71
C VAL A 67 -1.27 1.50 -24.67
N SER A 68 -0.46 2.10 -25.53
CA SER A 68 0.91 1.61 -25.85
C SER A 68 2.04 2.37 -25.16
N ASP A 69 1.85 3.62 -24.74
CA ASP A 69 2.94 4.43 -24.22
C ASP A 69 3.30 4.06 -22.78
N VAL A 70 4.37 3.30 -22.62
CA VAL A 70 4.95 2.97 -21.31
C VAL A 70 6.12 3.89 -21.02
N SER A 71 5.92 4.84 -20.12
CA SER A 71 6.98 5.74 -19.67
C SER A 71 7.87 5.09 -18.61
N ALA A 72 9.08 5.62 -18.44
CA ALA A 72 9.96 5.23 -17.33
C ALA A 72 9.31 5.50 -15.95
N LEU A 73 8.44 6.52 -15.84
CA LEU A 73 7.70 6.82 -14.63
C LEU A 73 6.66 5.74 -14.34
N THR A 74 5.92 5.27 -15.37
CA THR A 74 4.98 4.14 -15.26
C THR A 74 5.70 2.89 -14.75
N SER A 75 6.84 2.56 -15.32
CA SER A 75 7.63 1.38 -14.91
C SER A 75 8.09 1.49 -13.45
N LYS A 76 8.50 2.69 -13.00
CA LYS A 76 8.89 2.93 -11.60
C LYS A 76 7.68 2.81 -10.66
N ALA A 77 6.55 3.43 -11.00
CA ALA A 77 5.33 3.33 -10.21
C ALA A 77 4.87 1.88 -10.03
N CYS A 78 4.80 1.12 -11.13
CA CYS A 78 4.46 -0.30 -11.10
C CYS A 78 5.46 -1.12 -10.28
N GLY A 79 6.75 -0.92 -10.47
CA GLY A 79 7.79 -1.65 -9.73
C GLY A 79 7.69 -1.43 -8.21
N LEU A 80 7.39 -0.19 -7.78
CA LEU A 80 7.14 0.13 -6.37
C LEU A 80 5.87 -0.54 -5.85
N SER A 81 4.77 -0.46 -6.60
CA SER A 81 3.50 -1.09 -6.22
C SER A 81 3.63 -2.61 -6.11
N ILE A 82 4.24 -3.27 -7.10
CA ILE A 82 4.48 -4.72 -7.08
C ILE A 82 5.34 -5.10 -5.87
N GLY A 83 6.41 -4.35 -5.61
CA GLY A 83 7.28 -4.60 -4.46
C GLY A 83 6.57 -4.47 -3.13
N TYR A 84 5.68 -3.47 -3.00
CA TYR A 84 4.83 -3.30 -1.83
C TYR A 84 3.82 -4.44 -1.70
N MET A 85 3.06 -4.74 -2.75
CA MET A 85 2.01 -5.77 -2.72
C MET A 85 2.58 -7.17 -2.44
N THR A 86 3.76 -7.47 -2.98
CA THR A 86 4.46 -8.73 -2.68
C THR A 86 4.83 -8.83 -1.21
N TRP A 87 5.35 -7.74 -0.62
CA TRP A 87 5.69 -7.69 0.79
C TRP A 87 4.44 -7.80 1.68
N ASP A 88 3.39 -7.04 1.35
CA ASP A 88 2.15 -7.02 2.11
C ASP A 88 1.43 -8.37 2.06
N LEU A 89 1.38 -9.02 0.89
CA LEU A 89 0.89 -10.40 0.74
C LEU A 89 1.67 -11.37 1.64
N GLY A 90 2.98 -11.22 1.73
CA GLY A 90 3.82 -12.00 2.65
C GLY A 90 3.42 -11.81 4.11
N VAL A 91 3.15 -10.57 4.53
CA VAL A 91 2.66 -10.27 5.90
C VAL A 91 1.26 -10.85 6.14
N ILE A 92 0.35 -10.72 5.17
CA ILE A 92 -0.99 -11.30 5.24
C ILE A 92 -0.92 -12.81 5.49
N LEU A 93 -0.09 -13.52 4.73
CA LEU A 93 0.06 -14.96 4.85
C LEU A 93 0.75 -15.37 6.17
N ALA A 94 1.76 -14.61 6.61
CA ALA A 94 2.50 -14.88 7.85
C ALA A 94 1.68 -14.56 9.11
N ARG A 95 0.72 -13.65 9.03
CA ARG A 95 -0.11 -13.17 10.14
C ARG A 95 -1.60 -13.40 9.87
N TRP A 96 -1.93 -14.53 9.29
CA TRP A 96 -3.27 -14.86 8.80
C TRP A 96 -4.38 -14.56 9.80
N ASP A 97 -4.27 -15.05 11.04
CA ASP A 97 -5.33 -14.91 12.05
C ASP A 97 -5.53 -13.44 12.47
N ASP A 98 -4.44 -12.70 12.63
CA ASP A 98 -4.48 -11.26 12.91
C ASP A 98 -5.15 -10.50 11.75
N GLN A 99 -4.83 -10.86 10.51
CA GLN A 99 -5.37 -10.21 9.32
C GLN A 99 -6.84 -10.55 9.08
N VAL A 100 -7.28 -11.79 9.37
CA VAL A 100 -8.71 -12.14 9.33
C VAL A 100 -9.52 -11.23 10.25
N VAL A 101 -9.01 -10.94 11.44
CA VAL A 101 -9.70 -10.03 12.39
C VAL A 101 -9.63 -8.59 11.89
N ALA A 102 -8.46 -8.13 11.44
CA ALA A 102 -8.24 -6.76 10.98
C ALA A 102 -9.12 -6.38 9.78
N TYR A 103 -9.33 -7.31 8.84
CA TYR A 103 -10.17 -7.13 7.65
C TYR A 103 -11.66 -7.44 7.90
N GLY A 104 -12.06 -7.81 9.12
CA GLY A 104 -13.45 -8.09 9.44
C GLY A 104 -13.95 -9.44 8.94
N GLY A 105 -13.06 -10.37 8.59
CA GLY A 105 -13.40 -11.76 8.24
C GLY A 105 -12.66 -12.28 7.01
N LYS A 106 -12.74 -13.59 6.82
CA LYS A 106 -12.05 -14.32 5.75
C LYS A 106 -12.45 -13.85 4.34
N GLY A 107 -13.73 -13.49 4.14
CA GLY A 107 -14.22 -13.07 2.82
C GLY A 107 -13.54 -11.78 2.33
N ALA A 108 -13.47 -10.77 3.20
CA ALA A 108 -12.77 -9.52 2.88
C ALA A 108 -11.26 -9.77 2.67
N LEU A 109 -10.63 -10.59 3.52
CA LEU A 109 -9.23 -10.93 3.37
C LEU A 109 -8.93 -11.63 2.04
N TYR A 110 -9.77 -12.55 1.59
CA TYR A 110 -9.62 -13.19 0.26
C TYR A 110 -9.69 -12.18 -0.88
N LEU A 111 -10.58 -11.18 -0.80
CA LEU A 111 -10.63 -10.11 -1.82
C LEU A 111 -9.31 -9.33 -1.88
N PHE A 112 -8.71 -9.02 -0.73
CA PHE A 112 -7.40 -8.38 -0.68
C PHE A 112 -6.30 -9.25 -1.27
N ILE A 113 -6.27 -10.54 -0.95
CA ILE A 113 -5.31 -11.50 -1.52
C ILE A 113 -5.45 -11.56 -3.04
N VAL A 114 -6.68 -11.69 -3.55
CA VAL A 114 -6.95 -11.71 -4.99
C VAL A 114 -6.47 -10.41 -5.64
N HIS A 115 -6.77 -9.25 -5.04
CA HIS A 115 -6.29 -7.96 -5.52
C HIS A 115 -4.76 -7.91 -5.61
N HIS A 116 -4.03 -8.36 -4.57
CA HIS A 116 -2.56 -8.40 -4.57
C HIS A 116 -2.00 -9.33 -5.63
N VAL A 117 -2.52 -10.55 -5.72
CA VAL A 117 -2.07 -11.54 -6.71
C VAL A 117 -2.33 -11.04 -8.13
N PHE A 118 -3.49 -10.47 -8.39
CA PHE A 118 -3.81 -9.89 -9.71
C PHE A 118 -2.82 -8.76 -10.06
N SER A 119 -2.57 -7.85 -9.14
CA SER A 119 -1.66 -6.73 -9.39
C SER A 119 -0.22 -7.19 -9.62
N ILE A 120 0.27 -8.16 -8.84
CA ILE A 120 1.61 -8.73 -8.98
C ILE A 120 1.80 -9.41 -10.34
N VAL A 121 0.75 -10.02 -10.89
CA VAL A 121 0.82 -10.75 -12.18
C VAL A 121 0.48 -9.83 -13.35
N LEU A 122 -0.59 -9.06 -13.26
CA LEU A 122 -1.11 -8.30 -14.41
C LEU A 122 -0.30 -7.04 -14.72
N TRP A 123 0.21 -6.32 -13.72
CA TRP A 123 0.99 -5.12 -14.00
C TRP A 123 2.28 -5.41 -14.79
N PRO A 124 3.13 -6.38 -14.42
CA PRO A 124 4.30 -6.73 -15.22
C PRO A 124 3.92 -7.21 -16.62
N TYR A 125 2.89 -8.04 -16.74
CA TYR A 125 2.41 -8.53 -18.02
C TYR A 125 1.96 -7.37 -18.92
N ALA A 126 1.14 -6.47 -18.41
CA ALA A 126 0.64 -5.33 -19.18
C ALA A 126 1.78 -4.39 -19.61
N LEU A 127 2.76 -4.13 -18.74
CA LEU A 127 3.92 -3.32 -19.08
C LEU A 127 4.79 -3.96 -20.17
N MET A 128 5.08 -5.26 -20.06
CA MET A 128 5.86 -5.99 -21.06
C MET A 128 5.17 -6.04 -22.43
N ARG A 129 3.85 -6.04 -22.44
CA ARG A 129 3.05 -6.07 -23.67
C ARG A 129 2.64 -4.68 -24.15
N HIS A 130 3.09 -3.61 -23.49
CA HIS A 130 2.68 -2.23 -23.76
C HIS A 130 1.16 -2.05 -23.79
N LEU A 131 0.45 -2.59 -22.80
CA LEU A 131 -1.00 -2.57 -22.73
C LEU A 131 -1.48 -1.64 -21.62
N CYS A 132 -2.43 -0.77 -21.94
CA CYS A 132 -3.21 0.00 -20.96
C CYS A 132 -2.38 0.84 -19.97
N ALA A 133 -1.19 1.33 -20.35
CA ALA A 133 -0.27 2.05 -19.46
C ALA A 133 -0.91 3.26 -18.79
N TYR A 134 -1.75 4.01 -19.51
CA TYR A 134 -2.52 5.13 -18.94
C TYR A 134 -3.44 4.67 -17.81
N HIS A 135 -4.23 3.62 -18.04
CA HIS A 135 -5.18 3.11 -17.07
C HIS A 135 -4.48 2.52 -15.84
N ILE A 136 -3.33 1.87 -16.03
CA ILE A 136 -2.50 1.39 -14.93
C ILE A 136 -2.08 2.55 -14.03
N ASN A 137 -1.56 3.65 -14.60
CA ASN A 137 -1.21 4.82 -13.81
C ASN A 137 -2.42 5.42 -13.08
N TYR A 138 -3.59 5.45 -13.72
CA TYR A 138 -4.81 5.92 -13.09
C TYR A 138 -5.18 5.08 -11.85
N PHE A 139 -5.09 3.75 -11.96
CA PHE A 139 -5.27 2.87 -10.81
C PHE A 139 -4.20 3.09 -9.73
N LEU A 140 -2.95 3.29 -10.13
CA LEU A 140 -1.85 3.51 -9.20
C LEU A 140 -1.97 4.85 -8.44
N VAL A 141 -2.56 5.88 -9.04
CA VAL A 141 -2.86 7.12 -8.32
C VAL A 141 -3.87 6.89 -7.20
N SER A 142 -4.80 5.95 -7.35
CA SER A 142 -5.76 5.62 -6.29
C SER A 142 -5.10 5.06 -5.01
N GLU A 143 -3.83 4.61 -5.07
CA GLU A 143 -3.07 4.18 -3.88
C GLU A 143 -2.92 5.29 -2.84
N VAL A 144 -3.08 6.57 -3.22
CA VAL A 144 -3.10 7.68 -2.25
C VAL A 144 -4.21 7.53 -1.20
N THR A 145 -5.30 6.84 -1.53
CA THR A 145 -6.37 6.57 -0.56
C THR A 145 -5.89 5.69 0.60
N ASN A 146 -4.97 4.77 0.34
CA ASN A 146 -4.36 3.92 1.36
C ASN A 146 -3.55 4.74 2.37
N PHE A 147 -2.90 5.83 1.92
CA PHE A 147 -2.26 6.78 2.82
C PHE A 147 -3.27 7.38 3.81
N ASN A 148 -4.39 7.90 3.30
CA ASN A 148 -5.43 8.52 4.14
C ASN A 148 -6.07 7.51 5.11
N MET A 149 -6.35 6.29 4.64
CA MET A 149 -6.91 5.24 5.49
C MET A 149 -5.95 4.84 6.61
N SER A 150 -4.68 4.65 6.28
CA SER A 150 -3.63 4.33 7.25
C SER A 150 -3.43 5.46 8.26
N LEU A 151 -3.44 6.71 7.80
CA LEU A 151 -3.33 7.89 8.67
C LEU A 151 -4.50 7.94 9.67
N ARG A 152 -5.73 7.82 9.19
CA ARG A 152 -6.91 7.79 10.05
C ARG A 152 -6.82 6.70 11.11
N TRP A 153 -6.43 5.49 10.70
CA TRP A 153 -6.29 4.38 11.63
C TRP A 153 -5.23 4.68 12.70
N ILE A 154 -4.07 5.20 12.31
CA ILE A 154 -2.98 5.56 13.22
C ILE A 154 -3.44 6.66 14.18
N LEU A 155 -4.12 7.71 13.70
CA LEU A 155 -4.64 8.78 14.55
C LEU A 155 -5.67 8.24 15.56
N ALA A 156 -6.55 7.34 15.14
CA ALA A 156 -7.48 6.68 16.06
C ALA A 156 -6.73 5.85 17.11
N ALA A 157 -5.73 5.06 16.68
CA ALA A 157 -4.87 4.31 17.58
C ALA A 157 -4.09 5.20 18.56
N LEU A 158 -3.82 6.45 18.25
CA LEU A 158 -3.20 7.45 19.12
C LEU A 158 -4.22 8.28 19.96
N ASN A 159 -5.53 7.97 19.92
CA ASN A 159 -6.63 8.76 20.51
C ASN A 159 -6.71 10.20 19.97
N MET A 160 -6.32 10.42 18.75
CA MET A 160 -6.37 11.72 18.08
C MET A 160 -7.59 11.86 17.14
N SER A 161 -8.59 10.98 17.28
CA SER A 161 -9.83 11.00 16.47
C SER A 161 -10.64 12.30 16.59
N ASN A 162 -10.44 13.06 17.66
CA ASN A 162 -11.10 14.36 17.85
C ASN A 162 -10.29 15.56 17.32
N THR A 163 -9.21 15.32 16.60
CA THR A 163 -8.40 16.38 16.01
C THR A 163 -8.86 16.69 14.58
N LYS A 164 -8.54 17.90 14.09
CA LYS A 164 -8.81 18.29 12.69
C LYS A 164 -8.05 17.45 11.65
N LEU A 165 -7.10 16.62 12.09
CA LEU A 165 -6.32 15.73 11.22
C LEU A 165 -7.02 14.38 10.96
N TYR A 166 -8.06 14.03 11.76
CA TYR A 166 -8.86 12.82 11.59
C TYR A 166 -10.02 13.05 10.63
#